data_beb5fb79b28ac21984d980ddb4877997
#
_entry.id   beb5fb79b28ac21984d980ddb4877997
#
_cell.length_a   1.000
_cell.length_b   1.000
_cell.length_c   1.000
_cell.angle_alpha   90.00
_cell.angle_beta   90.00
_cell.angle_gamma   90.00
#
_symmetry.space_group_name_H-M   'P 1'
#
loop_
_entity.id
_entity.type
_entity.pdbx_description
1 polymer ?
#
loop_
_entity_poly.entity_id
_entity_poly.type
_entity_poly.pdbx_seq_one_letter_code
_entity_poly.pdbx_strand_id
1 'polypeptide(L)'
;TLPPSNVTELLAWIRANKDKATYGHAGVGSASHLCMLMLMKEIGVQMNGVPYRGTGPAMNDLLGGQFDLMCDQTTNTTGQIQSGKVKAYAVTSKKRVPSLKDLPTLHESGLKDFEVSVWHGLYAPKGTPKPIVDQLSASLRVALKDPAVMQRFADLGTGPEPADRATP
;
A
#
# COMPACT_ATOMS: atom_id res chain seq x y z
N THR A 1 -4.29 10.01 -17.43
CA THR A 1 -2.97 9.55 -16.91
C THR A 1 -2.09 10.77 -16.65
N LEU A 2 -1.45 10.86 -15.48
CA LEU A 2 -0.54 11.97 -15.14
C LEU A 2 0.66 12.01 -16.11
N PRO A 3 1.14 13.24 -16.46
CA PRO A 3 2.27 13.41 -17.38
C PRO A 3 3.60 12.84 -16.87
N PRO A 4 4.00 12.95 -15.58
CA PRO A 4 5.28 12.49 -15.07
C PRO A 4 5.59 11.04 -15.42
N SER A 5 6.85 10.73 -15.76
CA SER A 5 7.31 9.38 -16.11
C SER A 5 8.06 8.67 -14.98
N ASN A 6 8.54 9.41 -13.99
CA ASN A 6 9.34 8.92 -12.86
C ASN A 6 9.03 9.71 -11.58
N VAL A 7 9.64 9.29 -10.46
CA VAL A 7 9.43 9.92 -9.14
C VAL A 7 9.84 11.39 -9.13
N THR A 8 11.00 11.73 -9.71
CA THR A 8 11.51 13.11 -9.73
C THR A 8 10.53 14.05 -10.43
N GLU A 9 10.05 13.63 -11.59
CA GLU A 9 9.04 14.39 -12.34
C GLU A 9 7.70 14.44 -11.60
N LEU A 10 7.30 13.35 -10.93
CA LEU A 10 6.08 13.32 -10.11
C LEU A 10 6.17 14.34 -8.97
N LEU A 11 7.28 14.39 -8.24
CA LEU A 11 7.44 15.33 -7.15
C LEU A 11 7.47 16.78 -7.65
N ALA A 12 8.06 17.03 -8.80
CA ALA A 12 8.03 18.35 -9.44
C ALA A 12 6.60 18.72 -9.85
N TRP A 13 5.85 17.79 -10.45
CA TRP A 13 4.46 17.99 -10.83
C TRP A 13 3.56 18.28 -9.62
N ILE A 14 3.72 17.54 -8.52
CA ILE A 14 2.96 17.77 -7.29
C ILE A 14 3.24 19.20 -6.76
N ARG A 15 4.50 19.63 -6.72
CA ARG A 15 4.84 20.99 -6.27
C ARG A 15 4.23 22.08 -7.16
N ALA A 16 4.21 21.87 -8.46
CA ALA A 16 3.63 22.82 -9.41
C ALA A 16 2.09 22.86 -9.36
N ASN A 17 1.44 21.79 -8.91
CA ASN A 17 -0.03 21.63 -8.91
C ASN A 17 -0.60 21.48 -7.48
N LYS A 18 0.12 21.87 -6.45
CA LYS A 18 -0.25 21.63 -5.04
C LYS A 18 -1.70 21.97 -4.69
N ASP A 19 -2.23 23.08 -5.21
CA ASP A 19 -3.58 23.57 -4.90
C ASP A 19 -4.68 22.83 -5.69
N LYS A 20 -4.31 22.05 -6.71
CA LYS A 20 -5.22 21.31 -7.61
C LYS A 20 -5.05 19.81 -7.49
N ALA A 21 -3.84 19.34 -7.14
CA ALA A 21 -3.54 17.93 -7.03
C ALA A 21 -4.42 17.26 -5.97
N THR A 22 -4.97 16.12 -6.34
CA THR A 22 -5.88 15.33 -5.51
C THR A 22 -5.32 13.94 -5.23
N TYR A 23 -5.64 13.37 -4.06
CA TYR A 23 -5.32 11.99 -3.78
C TYR A 23 -6.49 11.25 -3.14
N GLY A 24 -6.70 10.00 -3.55
CA GLY A 24 -7.70 9.12 -2.94
C GLY A 24 -7.11 8.33 -1.77
N HIS A 25 -7.93 8.04 -0.77
CA HIS A 25 -7.55 7.19 0.36
C HIS A 25 -8.73 6.40 0.94
N ALA A 26 -8.45 5.29 1.62
CA ALA A 26 -9.44 4.33 2.14
C ALA A 26 -10.22 4.78 3.39
N GLY A 27 -10.18 6.07 3.69
CA GLY A 27 -10.78 6.68 4.87
C GLY A 27 -9.74 7.36 5.77
N VAL A 28 -10.20 8.28 6.60
CA VAL A 28 -9.34 9.04 7.52
C VAL A 28 -8.64 8.10 8.49
N GLY A 29 -7.31 8.24 8.64
CA GLY A 29 -6.48 7.37 9.50
C GLY A 29 -6.10 6.02 8.87
N SER A 30 -6.57 5.69 7.67
CA SER A 30 -6.12 4.49 6.96
C SER A 30 -4.65 4.57 6.57
N ALA A 31 -4.02 3.42 6.30
CA ALA A 31 -2.63 3.36 5.84
C ALA A 31 -2.39 4.21 4.58
N SER A 32 -3.33 4.18 3.62
CA SER A 32 -3.26 5.02 2.41
C SER A 32 -3.32 6.52 2.72
N HIS A 33 -4.14 6.93 3.70
CA HIS A 33 -4.19 8.32 4.15
C HIS A 33 -2.89 8.75 4.83
N LEU A 34 -2.42 7.97 5.80
CA LEU A 34 -1.19 8.26 6.56
C LEU A 34 0.04 8.32 5.64
N CYS A 35 0.13 7.40 4.66
CA CYS A 35 1.18 7.40 3.66
C CYS A 35 1.23 8.73 2.87
N MET A 36 0.08 9.21 2.42
CA MET A 36 0.01 10.48 1.69
C MET A 36 0.31 11.68 2.59
N LEU A 37 -0.14 11.66 3.85
CA LEU A 37 0.21 12.72 4.82
C LEU A 37 1.74 12.75 5.07
N MET A 38 2.38 11.60 5.20
CA MET A 38 3.84 11.52 5.36
C MET A 38 4.56 12.03 4.12
N LEU A 39 4.10 11.66 2.92
CA LEU A 39 4.66 12.15 1.66
C LEU A 39 4.54 13.67 1.57
N MET A 40 3.36 14.22 1.82
CA MET A 40 3.11 15.67 1.80
C MET A 40 4.01 16.41 2.78
N LYS A 41 4.18 15.88 4.00
CA LYS A 41 5.10 16.43 5.01
C LYS A 41 6.54 16.44 4.51
N GLU A 42 7.00 15.31 3.94
CA GLU A 42 8.38 15.15 3.47
C GLU A 42 8.72 16.11 2.33
N ILE A 43 7.79 16.32 1.40
CA ILE A 43 8.01 17.20 0.25
C ILE A 43 7.60 18.66 0.47
N GLY A 44 7.04 18.97 1.64
CA GLY A 44 6.61 20.33 2.00
C GLY A 44 5.41 20.86 1.19
N VAL A 45 4.47 19.97 0.80
CA VAL A 45 3.33 20.33 -0.06
C VAL A 45 2.04 19.80 0.54
N GLN A 46 0.94 20.51 0.36
CA GLN A 46 -0.41 20.06 0.66
C GLN A 46 -1.15 19.68 -0.64
N MET A 47 -1.94 18.62 -0.57
CA MET A 47 -2.83 18.18 -1.64
C MET A 47 -4.22 17.92 -1.07
N ASN A 48 -5.24 17.88 -1.94
CA ASN A 48 -6.63 17.66 -1.53
C ASN A 48 -6.93 16.15 -1.44
N GLY A 49 -7.31 15.69 -0.24
CA GLY A 49 -7.65 14.29 0.01
C GLY A 49 -9.11 13.97 -0.28
N VAL A 50 -9.38 12.88 -0.99
CA VAL A 50 -10.71 12.36 -1.29
C VAL A 50 -10.92 11.05 -0.50
N PRO A 51 -11.78 11.04 0.54
CA PRO A 51 -12.00 9.87 1.37
C PRO A 51 -12.96 8.87 0.73
N TYR A 52 -12.63 7.59 0.79
CA TYR A 52 -13.46 6.47 0.37
C TYR A 52 -13.73 5.50 1.52
N ARG A 53 -14.73 4.62 1.36
CA ARG A 53 -15.01 3.51 2.29
C ARG A 53 -14.20 2.27 1.89
N GLY A 54 -12.85 2.38 1.95
CA GLY A 54 -11.92 1.31 1.60
C GLY A 54 -11.20 1.53 0.28
N THR A 55 -10.22 0.66 -0.03
CA THR A 55 -9.35 0.80 -1.20
C THR A 55 -10.04 0.41 -2.51
N GLY A 56 -11.01 -0.50 -2.48
CA GLY A 56 -11.74 -0.93 -3.69
C GLY A 56 -12.44 0.21 -4.41
N PRO A 57 -13.37 0.95 -3.76
CA PRO A 57 -13.98 2.13 -4.35
C PRO A 57 -12.97 3.20 -4.78
N ALA A 58 -11.92 3.44 -3.99
CA ALA A 58 -10.87 4.39 -4.35
C ALA A 58 -10.13 3.95 -5.64
N MET A 59 -9.81 2.66 -5.78
CA MET A 59 -9.17 2.15 -6.99
C MET A 59 -10.06 2.31 -8.24
N ASN A 60 -11.36 2.07 -8.12
CA ASN A 60 -12.29 2.28 -9.23
C ASN A 60 -12.28 3.73 -9.72
N ASP A 61 -12.28 4.68 -8.81
CA ASP A 61 -12.27 6.10 -9.13
C ASP A 61 -10.90 6.58 -9.62
N LEU A 62 -9.79 5.99 -9.14
CA LEU A 62 -8.46 6.22 -9.73
C LEU A 62 -8.42 5.76 -11.19
N LEU A 63 -8.95 4.58 -11.49
CA LEU A 63 -9.06 4.05 -12.85
C LEU A 63 -9.97 4.91 -13.72
N GLY A 64 -11.01 5.50 -13.12
CA GLY A 64 -11.91 6.46 -13.76
C GLY A 64 -11.36 7.89 -13.86
N GLY A 65 -10.16 8.17 -13.34
CA GLY A 65 -9.53 9.49 -13.38
C GLY A 65 -10.19 10.55 -12.51
N GLN A 66 -10.91 10.15 -11.44
CA GLN A 66 -11.61 11.08 -10.56
C GLN A 66 -10.68 11.79 -9.58
N PHE A 67 -9.47 11.30 -9.39
CA PHE A 67 -8.38 11.93 -8.64
C PHE A 67 -7.02 11.50 -9.21
N ASP A 68 -5.94 12.18 -8.79
CA ASP A 68 -4.64 12.07 -9.45
C ASP A 68 -3.76 10.94 -8.91
N LEU A 69 -3.70 10.76 -7.60
CA LEU A 69 -2.71 9.93 -6.91
C LEU A 69 -3.33 9.08 -5.81
N MET A 70 -2.71 7.95 -5.54
CA MET A 70 -3.03 7.08 -4.41
C MET A 70 -1.77 6.41 -3.88
N CYS A 71 -1.62 6.34 -2.57
CA CYS A 71 -0.72 5.40 -1.92
C CYS A 71 -1.55 4.22 -1.44
N ASP A 72 -1.22 3.02 -1.91
CA ASP A 72 -2.01 1.84 -1.54
C ASP A 72 -1.14 0.59 -1.43
N GLN A 73 -1.72 -0.48 -0.91
CA GLN A 73 -1.04 -1.74 -0.64
C GLN A 73 -0.82 -2.53 -1.92
N THR A 74 0.31 -3.24 -2.01
CA THR A 74 0.64 -4.12 -3.14
C THR A 74 -0.42 -5.19 -3.36
N THR A 75 -1.03 -5.70 -2.29
CA THR A 75 -2.14 -6.68 -2.36
C THR A 75 -3.33 -6.22 -3.19
N ASN A 76 -3.55 -4.89 -3.29
CA ASN A 76 -4.61 -4.29 -4.09
C ASN A 76 -4.10 -3.79 -5.45
N THR A 77 -2.85 -3.38 -5.55
CA THR A 77 -2.33 -2.63 -6.71
C THR A 77 -1.53 -3.47 -7.69
N THR A 78 -0.88 -4.57 -7.25
CA THR A 78 0.03 -5.36 -8.10
C THR A 78 -0.62 -5.81 -9.40
N GLY A 79 -1.84 -6.35 -9.35
CA GLY A 79 -2.55 -6.79 -10.56
C GLY A 79 -2.89 -5.62 -11.52
N GLN A 80 -3.22 -4.45 -10.99
CA GLN A 80 -3.53 -3.26 -11.79
C GLN A 80 -2.27 -2.69 -12.45
N ILE A 81 -1.14 -2.74 -11.75
CA ILE A 81 0.16 -2.29 -12.26
C ILE A 81 0.63 -3.23 -13.37
N GLN A 82 0.63 -4.55 -13.12
CA GLN A 82 1.07 -5.56 -14.08
C GLN A 82 0.22 -5.60 -15.35
N SER A 83 -1.08 -5.31 -15.23
CA SER A 83 -1.98 -5.18 -16.39
C SER A 83 -1.90 -3.82 -17.10
N GLY A 84 -1.04 -2.90 -16.64
CA GLY A 84 -0.87 -1.57 -17.23
C GLY A 84 -2.06 -0.61 -17.02
N LYS A 85 -3.01 -0.96 -16.15
CA LYS A 85 -4.19 -0.12 -15.88
C LYS A 85 -3.90 1.09 -15.01
N VAL A 86 -2.91 0.98 -14.12
CA VAL A 86 -2.40 2.10 -13.33
C VAL A 86 -0.91 2.27 -13.54
N LYS A 87 -0.47 3.52 -13.53
CA LYS A 87 0.94 3.89 -13.56
C LYS A 87 1.47 3.93 -12.14
N ALA A 88 2.46 3.11 -11.84
CA ALA A 88 3.15 3.14 -10.56
C ALA A 88 4.48 3.90 -10.69
N TYR A 89 4.86 4.64 -9.67
CA TYR A 89 6.07 5.46 -9.66
C TYR A 89 7.16 4.88 -8.75
N ALA A 90 6.77 4.39 -7.60
CA ALA A 90 7.68 3.79 -6.62
C ALA A 90 6.93 2.92 -5.62
N VAL A 91 7.67 2.14 -4.85
CA VAL A 91 7.19 1.51 -3.61
C VAL A 91 7.69 2.28 -2.40
N THR A 92 6.94 2.19 -1.29
CA THR A 92 7.23 2.92 -0.04
C THR A 92 8.06 2.11 0.95
N SER A 93 8.37 0.85 0.65
CA SER A 93 9.28 0.00 1.43
C SER A 93 10.74 0.40 1.19
N LYS A 94 11.64 0.12 2.14
CA LYS A 94 13.09 0.35 1.98
C LYS A 94 13.72 -0.51 0.89
N LYS A 95 13.13 -1.67 0.59
CA LYS A 95 13.60 -2.59 -0.46
C LYS A 95 12.54 -2.70 -1.55
N ARG A 96 12.99 -2.94 -2.78
CA ARG A 96 12.10 -3.22 -3.90
C ARG A 96 11.27 -4.47 -3.65
N VAL A 97 10.04 -4.46 -4.14
CA VAL A 97 9.12 -5.60 -4.04
C VAL A 97 9.39 -6.56 -5.19
N PRO A 98 9.64 -7.85 -4.93
CA PRO A 98 10.03 -8.81 -5.99
C PRO A 98 9.02 -8.92 -7.14
N SER A 99 7.71 -8.84 -6.87
CA SER A 99 6.66 -8.85 -7.91
C SER A 99 6.60 -7.56 -8.75
N LEU A 100 7.28 -6.48 -8.32
CA LEU A 100 7.35 -5.16 -8.94
C LEU A 100 8.80 -4.67 -9.00
N LYS A 101 9.73 -5.55 -9.37
CA LYS A 101 11.18 -5.36 -9.32
C LYS A 101 11.69 -4.11 -10.07
N ASP A 102 10.96 -3.70 -11.11
CA ASP A 102 11.33 -2.55 -11.95
C ASP A 102 10.93 -1.21 -11.32
N LEU A 103 10.09 -1.22 -10.28
CA LEU A 103 9.75 -0.02 -9.54
C LEU A 103 10.86 0.30 -8.51
N PRO A 104 11.37 1.54 -8.50
CA PRO A 104 12.28 1.99 -7.46
C PRO A 104 11.55 2.13 -6.12
N THR A 105 12.30 2.25 -5.03
CA THR A 105 11.75 2.75 -3.77
C THR A 105 11.76 4.28 -3.73
N LEU A 106 10.94 4.89 -2.89
CA LEU A 106 11.02 6.34 -2.64
C LEU A 106 12.37 6.71 -2.02
N HIS A 107 12.94 5.82 -1.18
CA HIS A 107 14.28 5.97 -0.62
C HIS A 107 15.37 6.08 -1.72
N GLU A 108 15.37 5.15 -2.69
CA GLU A 108 16.27 5.18 -3.86
C GLU A 108 16.07 6.42 -4.72
N SER A 109 14.85 6.96 -4.74
CA SER A 109 14.44 8.10 -5.56
C SER A 109 14.67 9.45 -4.90
N GLY A 110 15.40 9.50 -3.77
CA GLY A 110 15.84 10.74 -3.13
C GLY A 110 15.07 11.14 -1.87
N LEU A 111 13.96 10.47 -1.53
CA LEU A 111 13.29 10.65 -0.23
C LEU A 111 13.93 9.71 0.80
N LYS A 112 15.11 10.09 1.28
CA LYS A 112 15.93 9.29 2.20
C LYS A 112 15.11 8.89 3.43
N ASP A 113 15.20 7.62 3.81
CA ASP A 113 14.50 7.02 4.97
C ASP A 113 12.98 7.10 4.94
N PHE A 114 12.38 7.48 3.82
CA PHE A 114 10.95 7.35 3.65
C PHE A 114 10.56 5.87 3.62
N GLU A 115 9.79 5.47 4.60
CA GLU A 115 9.28 4.10 4.71
C GLU A 115 7.85 4.12 5.26
N VAL A 116 6.96 3.50 4.52
CA VAL A 116 5.61 3.16 4.97
C VAL A 116 5.35 1.72 4.58
N SER A 117 5.15 0.87 5.55
CA SER A 117 4.75 -0.51 5.37
C SER A 117 3.54 -0.83 6.22
N VAL A 118 2.78 -1.83 5.81
CA VAL A 118 1.59 -2.30 6.50
C VAL A 118 1.71 -3.78 6.81
N TRP A 119 1.07 -4.18 7.88
CA TRP A 119 0.91 -5.58 8.24
C TRP A 119 -0.57 -5.90 8.44
N HIS A 120 -0.92 -7.15 8.29
CA HIS A 120 -2.28 -7.66 8.47
C HIS A 120 -2.31 -8.65 9.63
N GLY A 121 -3.34 -8.59 10.43
CA GLY A 121 -3.56 -9.52 11.54
C GLY A 121 -4.98 -10.06 11.53
N LEU A 122 -5.14 -11.27 12.06
CA LEU A 122 -6.45 -11.85 12.36
C LEU A 122 -6.83 -11.47 13.79
N TYR A 123 -7.98 -10.88 13.98
CA TYR A 123 -8.46 -10.41 15.28
C TYR A 123 -9.75 -11.11 15.67
N ALA A 124 -9.93 -11.36 16.96
CA ALA A 124 -11.16 -11.84 17.54
C ALA A 124 -11.75 -10.81 18.51
N PRO A 125 -13.07 -10.75 18.70
CA PRO A 125 -13.70 -9.88 19.68
C PRO A 125 -13.17 -10.13 21.10
N LYS A 126 -13.14 -9.06 21.93
CA LYS A 126 -12.79 -9.20 23.35
C LYS A 126 -13.70 -10.23 24.02
N GLY A 127 -13.12 -11.15 24.79
CA GLY A 127 -13.87 -12.20 25.48
C GLY A 127 -14.08 -13.48 24.67
N THR A 128 -13.53 -13.56 23.42
CA THR A 128 -13.49 -14.83 22.71
C THR A 128 -12.77 -15.88 23.56
N PRO A 129 -13.38 -17.08 23.80
CA PRO A 129 -12.77 -18.11 24.61
C PRO A 129 -11.38 -18.50 24.10
N LYS A 130 -10.42 -18.67 25.04
CA LYS A 130 -9.04 -19.01 24.69
C LYS A 130 -8.89 -20.22 23.76
N PRO A 131 -9.62 -21.35 23.94
CA PRO A 131 -9.54 -22.48 23.01
C PRO A 131 -9.88 -22.12 21.56
N ILE A 132 -10.82 -21.20 21.33
CA ILE A 132 -11.17 -20.72 19.99
C ILE A 132 -10.03 -19.90 19.41
N VAL A 133 -9.45 -19.00 20.18
CA VAL A 133 -8.27 -18.18 19.76
C VAL A 133 -7.10 -19.08 19.41
N ASP A 134 -6.81 -20.09 20.27
CA ASP A 134 -5.74 -21.05 20.05
C ASP A 134 -5.95 -21.86 18.75
N GLN A 135 -7.19 -22.31 18.51
CA GLN A 135 -7.55 -23.04 17.29
C GLN A 135 -7.39 -22.17 16.04
N LEU A 136 -7.87 -20.92 16.07
CA LEU A 136 -7.71 -19.97 14.96
C LEU A 136 -6.23 -19.69 14.68
N SER A 137 -5.43 -19.46 15.72
CA SER A 137 -4.00 -19.25 15.58
C SER A 137 -3.27 -20.47 14.99
N ALA A 138 -3.61 -21.68 15.47
CA ALA A 138 -3.03 -22.92 14.93
C ALA A 138 -3.38 -23.09 13.45
N SER A 139 -4.65 -22.89 13.08
CA SER A 139 -5.12 -22.99 11.69
C SER A 139 -4.44 -21.95 10.78
N LEU A 140 -4.30 -20.72 11.26
CA LEU A 140 -3.60 -19.67 10.52
C LEU A 140 -2.13 -20.05 10.26
N ARG A 141 -1.44 -20.57 11.27
CA ARG A 141 -0.03 -21.03 11.13
C ARG A 141 0.12 -22.17 10.11
N VAL A 142 -0.85 -23.05 10.01
CA VAL A 142 -0.87 -24.10 8.97
C VAL A 142 -1.08 -23.45 7.59
N ALA A 143 -2.09 -22.61 7.46
CA ALA A 143 -2.38 -21.93 6.20
C ALA A 143 -1.19 -21.07 5.70
N LEU A 144 -0.47 -20.38 6.58
CA LEU A 144 0.70 -19.57 6.23
C LEU A 144 1.92 -20.40 5.77
N LYS A 145 1.88 -21.72 5.91
CA LYS A 145 2.91 -22.65 5.39
C LYS A 145 2.47 -23.37 4.11
N ASP A 146 1.21 -23.22 3.72
CA ASP A 146 0.68 -23.84 2.52
C ASP A 146 1.36 -23.24 1.27
N PRO A 147 1.91 -24.07 0.36
CA PRO A 147 2.60 -23.58 -0.84
C PRO A 147 1.72 -22.70 -1.74
N ALA A 148 0.43 -23.00 -1.88
CA ALA A 148 -0.47 -22.19 -2.71
C ALA A 148 -0.73 -20.81 -2.08
N VAL A 149 -0.87 -20.77 -0.74
CA VAL A 149 -0.99 -19.50 0.00
C VAL A 149 0.29 -18.68 -0.12
N MET A 150 1.45 -19.30 0.04
CA MET A 150 2.75 -18.65 -0.10
C MET A 150 2.96 -18.09 -1.51
N GLN A 151 2.63 -18.87 -2.53
CA GLN A 151 2.70 -18.40 -3.92
C GLN A 151 1.77 -17.21 -4.14
N ARG A 152 0.54 -17.27 -3.65
CA ARG A 152 -0.42 -16.17 -3.76
C ARG A 152 0.06 -14.90 -3.08
N PHE A 153 0.70 -14.99 -1.93
CA PHE A 153 1.32 -13.84 -1.27
C PHE A 153 2.45 -13.24 -2.11
N ALA A 154 3.33 -14.09 -2.64
CA ALA A 154 4.41 -13.64 -3.51
C ALA A 154 3.88 -12.91 -4.76
N ASP A 155 2.85 -13.44 -5.42
CA ASP A 155 2.22 -12.82 -6.59
C ASP A 155 1.64 -11.43 -6.25
N LEU A 156 1.14 -11.26 -5.03
CA LEU A 156 0.59 -9.98 -4.54
C LEU A 156 1.66 -9.03 -3.99
N GLY A 157 2.93 -9.42 -4.01
CA GLY A 157 4.02 -8.60 -3.48
C GLY A 157 4.05 -8.47 -1.96
N THR A 158 3.62 -9.52 -1.26
CA THR A 158 3.64 -9.62 0.20
C THR A 158 4.15 -10.99 0.66
N GLY A 159 4.23 -11.21 1.95
CA GLY A 159 4.64 -12.48 2.53
C GLY A 159 4.14 -12.62 3.98
N PRO A 160 4.20 -13.83 4.56
CA PRO A 160 3.88 -14.00 5.95
C PRO A 160 4.93 -13.33 6.85
N GLU A 161 4.50 -12.85 8.00
CA GLU A 161 5.42 -12.44 9.06
C GLU A 161 6.27 -13.63 9.55
N PRO A 162 7.51 -13.39 10.01
CA PRO A 162 8.32 -14.42 10.66
C PRO A 162 7.57 -15.11 11.79
N ALA A 163 7.79 -16.41 11.96
CA ALA A 163 7.03 -17.26 12.89
C ALA A 163 7.11 -16.80 14.36
N ASP A 164 8.19 -16.17 14.74
CA ASP A 164 8.41 -15.57 16.07
C ASP A 164 7.55 -14.33 16.33
N ARG A 165 7.11 -13.66 15.27
CA ARG A 165 6.18 -12.51 15.32
C ARG A 165 4.74 -12.87 14.99
N ALA A 166 4.49 -14.03 14.40
CA ALA A 166 3.15 -14.53 14.06
C ALA A 166 2.52 -15.28 15.25
N THR A 167 2.43 -14.61 16.41
CA THR A 167 1.85 -15.15 17.66
C THR A 167 0.63 -14.35 18.09
N PRO A 168 -0.31 -14.98 18.85
CA PRO A 168 -1.43 -14.27 19.47
C PRO A 168 -0.98 -13.19 20.42
#